data_02de4820094f81471ea5146f09814ac1
#
_entry.id   02de4820094f81471ea5146f09814ac1
#
_cell.length_a   1.000
_cell.length_b   1.000
_cell.length_c   1.000
_cell.angle_alpha   90.00
_cell.angle_beta   90.00
_cell.angle_gamma   90.00
#
_symmetry.space_group_name_H-M   'P 1'
#
loop_
_entity.id
_entity.type
_entity.pdbx_description
1 polymer ?
#
loop_
_entity_poly.entity_id
_entity_poly.type
_entity_poly.pdbx_seq_one_letter_code
_entity_poly.pdbx_strand_id
1 'polypeptide(L)'
;MKTLEEIHKIREEKRKELDLRVNTKADTREKHILVCHGTGCTSSKSPEILENLKKILKEKKIENVRVIMTGCFGLCAKGPIVIIRPEDTFYSNVKPEDCEEIIQTHIIEGNIVDRLLCKDIDGSIVNRLDDLNFYKKQKRIALKNCGVINPECIDEYIAFDGYRALERVLREMDPEEFIEIIKNSGLRGRGGAGFPTGKKWELTKSYESDQKYVVCNADEGDPGAFMDRSILEGDPHSVLEAMMIAGFAIGANKGYI
;
A
#
# COMPACT_ATOMS: atom_id res chain seq x y z
N MET A 1 -13.82 19.92 -5.20
CA MET A 1 -14.00 18.79 -4.26
C MET A 1 -14.85 17.76 -4.99
N LYS A 2 -14.46 16.47 -5.00
CA LYS A 2 -15.21 15.42 -5.70
C LYS A 2 -16.50 15.11 -4.94
N THR A 3 -17.59 14.88 -5.67
CA THR A 3 -18.86 14.40 -5.10
C THR A 3 -18.77 12.91 -4.75
N LEU A 4 -19.70 12.39 -3.96
CA LEU A 4 -19.78 10.95 -3.67
C LEU A 4 -20.00 10.11 -4.93
N GLU A 5 -20.81 10.61 -5.87
CA GLU A 5 -21.04 9.94 -7.15
C GLU A 5 -19.75 9.82 -7.97
N GLU A 6 -18.95 10.89 -7.99
CA GLU A 6 -17.62 10.86 -8.64
C GLU A 6 -16.67 9.87 -7.96
N ILE A 7 -16.69 9.79 -6.62
CA ILE A 7 -15.88 8.81 -5.88
C ILE A 7 -16.32 7.38 -6.20
N HIS A 8 -17.62 7.11 -6.25
CA HIS A 8 -18.13 5.79 -6.61
C HIS A 8 -17.77 5.40 -8.05
N LYS A 9 -17.88 6.34 -8.98
CA LYS A 9 -17.49 6.13 -10.38
C LYS A 9 -15.99 5.81 -10.50
N ILE A 10 -15.13 6.60 -9.83
CA ILE A 10 -13.69 6.35 -9.79
C ILE A 10 -13.40 4.95 -9.23
N ARG A 11 -14.08 4.55 -8.13
CA ARG A 11 -13.91 3.23 -7.52
C ARG A 11 -14.20 2.12 -8.52
N GLU A 12 -15.29 2.19 -9.25
CA GLU A 12 -15.69 1.16 -10.22
C GLU A 12 -14.76 1.09 -11.43
N GLU A 13 -14.46 2.24 -12.02
CA GLU A 13 -13.64 2.32 -13.24
C GLU A 13 -12.20 1.92 -12.95
N LYS A 14 -11.59 2.49 -11.90
CA LYS A 14 -10.21 2.18 -11.53
C LYS A 14 -10.04 0.76 -11.00
N ARG A 15 -11.01 0.22 -10.28
CA ARG A 15 -10.94 -1.17 -9.81
C ARG A 15 -10.82 -2.17 -10.96
N LYS A 16 -11.54 -1.94 -12.07
CA LYS A 16 -11.43 -2.77 -13.28
C LYS A 16 -10.02 -2.68 -13.89
N GLU A 17 -9.47 -1.47 -13.99
CA GLU A 17 -8.12 -1.24 -14.50
C GLU A 17 -7.04 -1.91 -13.62
N LEU A 18 -7.25 -1.92 -12.31
CA LEU A 18 -6.28 -2.41 -11.34
C LEU A 18 -6.47 -3.89 -10.97
N ASP A 19 -7.51 -4.55 -11.49
CA ASP A 19 -7.83 -5.95 -11.17
C ASP A 19 -6.63 -6.88 -11.40
N LEU A 20 -5.87 -6.67 -12.48
CA LEU A 20 -4.68 -7.45 -12.81
C LEU A 20 -3.57 -7.41 -11.72
N ARG A 21 -3.62 -6.45 -10.78
CA ARG A 21 -2.64 -6.38 -9.68
C ARG A 21 -2.96 -7.34 -8.53
N VAL A 22 -4.20 -7.79 -8.42
CA VAL A 22 -4.68 -8.67 -7.35
C VAL A 22 -5.22 -9.99 -7.89
N ASN A 23 -5.65 -10.02 -9.14
CA ASN A 23 -6.16 -11.19 -9.84
C ASN A 23 -5.06 -11.76 -10.76
N THR A 24 -4.31 -12.74 -10.26
CA THR A 24 -3.23 -13.40 -11.01
C THR A 24 -3.71 -14.25 -12.19
N LYS A 25 -5.02 -14.40 -12.35
CA LYS A 25 -5.67 -15.11 -13.47
C LYS A 25 -6.36 -14.16 -14.43
N ALA A 26 -6.09 -12.85 -14.33
CA ALA A 26 -6.65 -11.86 -15.23
C ALA A 26 -6.25 -12.18 -16.68
N ASP A 27 -7.23 -12.39 -17.53
CA ASP A 27 -7.02 -12.61 -18.97
C ASP A 27 -6.89 -11.23 -19.65
N THR A 28 -5.68 -10.73 -19.67
CA THR A 28 -5.37 -9.40 -20.22
C THR A 28 -4.00 -9.39 -20.89
N ARG A 29 -3.86 -8.54 -21.93
CA ARG A 29 -2.55 -8.23 -22.52
C ARG A 29 -1.84 -7.10 -21.81
N GLU A 30 -2.53 -6.39 -20.92
CA GLU A 30 -1.92 -5.34 -20.12
C GLU A 30 -1.04 -5.94 -19.03
N LYS A 31 0.09 -5.30 -18.78
CA LYS A 31 0.99 -5.67 -17.68
C LYS A 31 1.32 -4.46 -16.83
N HIS A 32 1.44 -4.70 -15.53
CA HIS A 32 1.95 -3.70 -14.60
C HIS A 32 3.27 -4.19 -13.98
N ILE A 33 4.29 -3.34 -14.07
CA ILE A 33 5.59 -3.53 -13.43
C ILE A 33 5.58 -2.72 -12.14
N LEU A 34 5.47 -3.39 -11.01
CA LEU A 34 5.46 -2.74 -9.69
C LEU A 34 6.90 -2.67 -9.16
N VAL A 35 7.37 -1.46 -8.89
CA VAL A 35 8.72 -1.21 -8.35
C VAL A 35 8.60 -0.76 -6.91
N CYS A 36 9.23 -1.48 -5.99
CA CYS A 36 9.27 -1.11 -4.58
C CYS A 36 9.98 0.24 -4.38
N HIS A 37 9.32 1.15 -3.67
CA HIS A 37 9.86 2.46 -3.34
C HIS A 37 10.01 2.67 -1.82
N GLY A 38 10.07 1.60 -1.03
CA GLY A 38 10.41 1.69 0.40
C GLY A 38 11.87 2.12 0.57
N THR A 39 12.20 2.66 1.75
CA THR A 39 13.49 3.27 2.09
C THR A 39 14.71 2.46 1.65
N GLY A 40 14.74 1.15 1.94
CA GLY A 40 15.87 0.28 1.56
C GLY A 40 16.02 0.13 0.06
N CYS A 41 14.91 0.00 -0.68
CA CYS A 41 14.93 -0.09 -2.13
C CYS A 41 15.33 1.24 -2.78
N THR A 42 14.85 2.36 -2.24
CA THR A 42 15.23 3.72 -2.70
C THR A 42 16.73 3.96 -2.53
N SER A 43 17.29 3.60 -1.37
CA SER A 43 18.75 3.69 -1.14
C SER A 43 19.55 2.76 -2.07
N SER A 44 18.93 1.70 -2.58
CA SER A 44 19.52 0.73 -3.52
C SER A 44 19.12 1.00 -4.98
N LYS A 45 18.81 2.26 -5.32
CA LYS A 45 18.58 2.75 -6.70
C LYS A 45 17.24 2.33 -7.34
N SER A 46 16.21 2.00 -6.56
CA SER A 46 14.88 1.74 -7.17
C SER A 46 14.29 2.91 -7.96
N PRO A 47 14.56 4.21 -7.66
CA PRO A 47 14.16 5.32 -8.54
C PRO A 47 14.79 5.24 -9.93
N GLU A 48 16.08 4.87 -10.03
CA GLU A 48 16.76 4.71 -11.32
C GLU A 48 16.13 3.54 -12.12
N ILE A 49 15.78 2.43 -11.43
CA ILE A 49 15.08 1.28 -12.04
C ILE A 49 13.73 1.73 -12.61
N LEU A 50 12.94 2.47 -11.82
CA LEU A 50 11.65 3.00 -12.24
C LEU A 50 11.75 3.83 -13.52
N GLU A 51 12.69 4.78 -13.55
CA GLU A 51 12.88 5.66 -14.69
C GLU A 51 13.45 4.93 -15.91
N ASN A 52 14.39 3.99 -15.73
CA ASN A 52 14.94 3.20 -16.82
C ASN A 52 13.86 2.34 -17.48
N LEU A 53 13.03 1.64 -16.68
CA LEU A 53 11.90 0.85 -17.21
C LEU A 53 10.94 1.72 -18.03
N LYS A 54 10.53 2.89 -17.51
CA LYS A 54 9.66 3.84 -18.24
C LYS A 54 10.29 4.29 -19.56
N LYS A 55 11.58 4.64 -19.52
CA LYS A 55 12.35 5.10 -20.70
C LYS A 55 12.39 4.01 -21.77
N ILE A 56 12.76 2.77 -21.41
CA ILE A 56 12.87 1.65 -22.36
C ILE A 56 11.51 1.33 -22.97
N LEU A 57 10.42 1.31 -22.19
CA LEU A 57 9.06 1.10 -22.73
C LEU A 57 8.70 2.16 -23.77
N LYS A 58 9.01 3.43 -23.48
CA LYS A 58 8.77 4.54 -24.41
C LYS A 58 9.59 4.42 -25.70
N GLU A 59 10.88 4.10 -25.59
CA GLU A 59 11.78 3.90 -26.74
C GLU A 59 11.33 2.75 -27.64
N LYS A 60 10.90 1.64 -27.03
CA LYS A 60 10.38 0.46 -27.75
C LYS A 60 8.92 0.59 -28.16
N LYS A 61 8.23 1.69 -27.83
CA LYS A 61 6.80 1.96 -28.12
C LYS A 61 5.87 0.88 -27.59
N ILE A 62 6.11 0.41 -26.37
CA ILE A 62 5.28 -0.60 -25.69
C ILE A 62 4.23 0.16 -24.86
N GLU A 63 2.97 0.15 -25.29
CA GLU A 63 1.90 0.96 -24.69
C GLU A 63 1.02 0.18 -23.69
N ASN A 64 1.03 -1.15 -23.78
CA ASN A 64 0.24 -2.04 -22.92
C ASN A 64 0.95 -2.43 -21.61
N VAL A 65 2.01 -1.72 -21.24
CA VAL A 65 2.78 -1.96 -20.00
C VAL A 65 2.92 -0.67 -19.23
N ARG A 66 2.62 -0.71 -17.94
CA ARG A 66 2.77 0.45 -17.03
C ARG A 66 3.78 0.14 -15.94
N VAL A 67 4.66 1.08 -15.67
CA VAL A 67 5.61 1.02 -14.55
C VAL A 67 5.06 1.85 -13.39
N ILE A 68 4.87 1.22 -12.25
CA ILE A 68 4.20 1.77 -11.08
C ILE A 68 5.17 1.78 -9.90
N MET A 69 5.32 2.93 -9.28
CA MET A 69 5.91 3.04 -7.96
C MET A 69 4.92 2.50 -6.92
N THR A 70 5.38 1.67 -5.99
CA THR A 70 4.53 1.15 -4.93
C THR A 70 5.20 1.18 -3.57
N GLY A 71 4.42 1.09 -2.51
CA GLY A 71 4.90 1.04 -1.13
C GLY A 71 5.76 -0.20 -0.82
N CYS A 72 6.29 -0.25 0.38
CA CYS A 72 7.26 -1.24 0.83
C CYS A 72 6.66 -2.66 0.90
N PHE A 73 7.38 -3.64 0.36
CA PHE A 73 7.03 -5.07 0.51
C PHE A 73 7.49 -5.68 1.84
N GLY A 74 8.31 -4.97 2.63
CA GLY A 74 8.84 -5.47 3.90
C GLY A 74 10.04 -6.43 3.76
N LEU A 75 10.65 -6.51 2.60
CA LEU A 75 11.76 -7.43 2.29
C LEU A 75 13.04 -6.68 1.90
N CYS A 76 13.50 -5.74 2.73
CA CYS A 76 14.63 -4.86 2.43
C CYS A 76 15.91 -5.61 2.04
N ALA A 77 16.19 -6.78 2.68
CA ALA A 77 17.34 -7.61 2.34
C ALA A 77 17.28 -8.25 0.92
N LYS A 78 16.12 -8.22 0.28
CA LYS A 78 15.89 -8.72 -1.09
C LYS A 78 15.68 -7.59 -2.12
N GLY A 79 15.72 -6.33 -1.65
CA GLY A 79 15.53 -5.17 -2.52
C GLY A 79 16.75 -4.83 -3.38
N PRO A 80 16.57 -4.06 -4.44
CA PRO A 80 15.31 -3.60 -5.02
C PRO A 80 14.42 -4.72 -5.55
N ILE A 81 13.10 -4.56 -5.32
CA ILE A 81 12.09 -5.54 -5.72
C ILE A 81 11.30 -5.02 -6.91
N VAL A 82 11.10 -5.88 -7.89
CA VAL A 82 10.22 -5.65 -9.05
C VAL A 82 9.26 -6.82 -9.19
N ILE A 83 7.96 -6.53 -9.32
CA ILE A 83 6.93 -7.55 -9.55
C ILE A 83 6.23 -7.29 -10.88
N ILE A 84 6.09 -8.32 -11.69
CA ILE A 84 5.36 -8.27 -12.96
C ILE A 84 3.96 -8.86 -12.76
N ARG A 85 2.93 -8.06 -13.06
CA ARG A 85 1.52 -8.45 -12.99
C ARG A 85 0.93 -8.59 -14.40
N PRO A 86 0.02 -9.53 -14.62
CA PRO A 86 -0.69 -10.39 -13.64
C PRO A 86 0.06 -11.68 -13.24
N GLU A 87 1.16 -12.05 -13.87
CA GLU A 87 1.89 -13.31 -13.64
C GLU A 87 2.38 -13.46 -12.20
N ASP A 88 2.48 -12.34 -11.47
CA ASP A 88 3.01 -12.28 -10.10
C ASP A 88 4.49 -12.67 -9.99
N THR A 89 5.24 -12.50 -11.09
CA THR A 89 6.67 -12.84 -11.10
C THR A 89 7.45 -11.89 -10.22
N PHE A 90 8.15 -12.44 -9.23
CA PHE A 90 8.86 -11.71 -8.19
C PHE A 90 10.37 -11.70 -8.45
N TYR A 91 10.89 -10.54 -8.83
CA TYR A 91 12.33 -10.30 -9.01
C TYR A 91 12.92 -9.59 -7.79
N SER A 92 14.08 -10.04 -7.35
CA SER A 92 14.81 -9.52 -6.19
C SER A 92 16.22 -9.04 -6.57
N ASN A 93 16.78 -8.12 -5.77
CA ASN A 93 18.10 -7.54 -5.98
C ASN A 93 18.30 -6.97 -7.39
N VAL A 94 17.23 -6.43 -7.98
CA VAL A 94 17.24 -5.86 -9.32
C VAL A 94 18.12 -4.60 -9.35
N LYS A 95 18.90 -4.45 -10.41
CA LYS A 95 19.78 -3.31 -10.62
C LYS A 95 19.28 -2.49 -11.83
N PRO A 96 19.68 -1.20 -11.95
CA PRO A 96 19.33 -0.40 -13.11
C PRO A 96 19.73 -1.03 -14.45
N GLU A 97 20.83 -1.80 -14.48
CA GLU A 97 21.35 -2.49 -15.67
C GLU A 97 20.46 -3.67 -16.12
N ASP A 98 19.65 -4.21 -15.21
CA ASP A 98 18.77 -5.37 -15.49
C ASP A 98 17.49 -4.96 -16.24
N CYS A 99 17.18 -3.67 -16.30
CA CYS A 99 15.91 -3.18 -16.86
C CYS A 99 15.71 -3.56 -18.32
N GLU A 100 16.77 -3.50 -19.14
CA GLU A 100 16.69 -3.88 -20.56
C GLU A 100 16.39 -5.37 -20.71
N GLU A 101 17.05 -6.21 -19.93
CA GLU A 101 16.80 -7.66 -19.94
C GLU A 101 15.39 -8.01 -19.47
N ILE A 102 14.89 -7.35 -18.42
CA ILE A 102 13.51 -7.56 -17.95
C ILE A 102 12.52 -7.22 -19.08
N ILE A 103 12.67 -6.08 -19.73
CA ILE A 103 11.77 -5.70 -20.82
C ILE A 103 11.92 -6.64 -22.03
N GLN A 104 13.12 -6.97 -22.44
CA GLN A 104 13.34 -7.83 -23.61
C GLN A 104 12.84 -9.24 -23.35
N THR A 105 13.32 -9.88 -22.28
CA THR A 105 13.06 -11.30 -21.99
C THR A 105 11.65 -11.50 -21.43
N HIS A 106 11.23 -10.70 -20.42
CA HIS A 106 9.94 -10.97 -19.78
C HIS A 106 8.76 -10.32 -20.50
N ILE A 107 8.90 -9.06 -20.91
CA ILE A 107 7.77 -8.33 -21.49
C ILE A 107 7.56 -8.70 -22.97
N ILE A 108 8.63 -8.75 -23.75
CA ILE A 108 8.54 -8.95 -25.20
C ILE A 108 8.50 -10.44 -25.53
N GLU A 109 9.42 -11.24 -24.98
CA GLU A 109 9.57 -12.67 -25.32
C GLU A 109 8.68 -13.58 -24.45
N GLY A 110 8.17 -13.08 -23.32
CA GLY A 110 7.31 -13.84 -22.40
C GLY A 110 8.04 -14.87 -21.54
N ASN A 111 9.37 -14.78 -21.42
CA ASN A 111 10.20 -15.67 -20.64
C ASN A 111 10.62 -15.03 -19.30
N ILE A 112 10.75 -15.83 -18.26
CA ILE A 112 11.21 -15.37 -16.95
C ILE A 112 12.73 -15.14 -17.00
N VAL A 113 13.21 -14.09 -16.31
CA VAL A 113 14.64 -13.82 -16.10
C VAL A 113 15.11 -14.60 -14.87
N ASP A 114 15.45 -15.86 -15.00
CA ASP A 114 15.71 -16.81 -13.91
C ASP A 114 16.74 -16.31 -12.88
N ARG A 115 17.79 -15.60 -13.32
CA ARG A 115 18.83 -15.07 -12.42
C ARG A 115 18.34 -14.03 -11.44
N LEU A 116 17.21 -13.36 -11.74
CA LEU A 116 16.60 -12.35 -10.90
C LEU A 116 15.55 -12.90 -9.94
N LEU A 117 15.16 -14.17 -10.08
CA LEU A 117 14.22 -14.80 -9.19
C LEU A 117 14.75 -14.84 -7.76
N CYS A 118 13.85 -14.69 -6.81
CA CYS A 118 14.20 -14.70 -5.40
C CYS A 118 14.61 -16.09 -4.93
N LYS A 119 15.66 -16.15 -4.10
CA LYS A 119 16.00 -17.35 -3.34
C LYS A 119 15.46 -17.20 -1.93
N ASP A 120 14.67 -18.18 -1.48
CA ASP A 120 14.19 -18.26 -0.09
C ASP A 120 15.35 -18.63 0.87
N ILE A 121 15.07 -18.70 2.16
CA ILE A 121 16.06 -19.02 3.21
C ILE A 121 16.66 -20.41 3.03
N ASP A 122 15.88 -21.37 2.53
CA ASP A 122 16.30 -22.74 2.26
C ASP A 122 17.04 -22.93 0.92
N GLY A 123 17.25 -21.83 0.17
CA GLY A 123 17.91 -21.82 -1.13
C GLY A 123 16.98 -22.15 -2.31
N SER A 124 15.72 -22.47 -2.07
CA SER A 124 14.75 -22.71 -3.14
C SER A 124 14.48 -21.44 -3.94
N ILE A 125 14.29 -21.59 -5.26
CA ILE A 125 13.90 -20.48 -6.13
C ILE A 125 12.40 -20.27 -6.01
N VAL A 126 12.00 -19.02 -5.82
CA VAL A 126 10.62 -18.62 -5.64
C VAL A 126 10.23 -17.64 -6.73
N ASN A 127 9.20 -17.98 -7.49
CA ASN A 127 8.72 -17.17 -8.61
C ASN A 127 7.72 -16.09 -8.16
N ARG A 128 7.03 -16.31 -7.06
CA ARG A 128 5.95 -15.44 -6.56
C ARG A 128 6.21 -15.01 -5.13
N LEU A 129 5.83 -13.77 -4.82
CA LEU A 129 5.99 -13.22 -3.47
C LEU A 129 5.28 -14.07 -2.40
N ASP A 130 4.06 -14.52 -2.68
CA ASP A 130 3.25 -15.31 -1.77
C ASP A 130 3.81 -16.73 -1.52
N ASP A 131 4.75 -17.19 -2.37
CA ASP A 131 5.41 -18.48 -2.19
C ASP A 131 6.59 -18.43 -1.23
N LEU A 132 7.06 -17.25 -0.83
CA LEU A 132 8.07 -17.11 0.21
C LEU A 132 7.57 -17.63 1.55
N ASN A 133 8.38 -18.45 2.25
CA ASN A 133 8.05 -18.98 3.57
C ASN A 133 7.71 -17.91 4.59
N PHE A 134 8.35 -16.74 4.48
CA PHE A 134 8.06 -15.57 5.31
C PHE A 134 6.66 -15.01 5.04
N TYR A 135 6.23 -14.89 3.79
CA TYR A 135 4.93 -14.33 3.40
C TYR A 135 3.77 -15.28 3.63
N LYS A 136 3.92 -16.57 3.37
CA LYS A 136 2.88 -17.60 3.58
C LYS A 136 2.27 -17.59 4.98
N LYS A 137 3.03 -17.13 5.97
CA LYS A 137 2.61 -17.12 7.39
C LYS A 137 2.08 -15.77 7.85
N GLN A 138 1.97 -14.78 6.96
CA GLN A 138 1.55 -13.42 7.31
C GLN A 138 0.19 -13.07 6.73
N LYS A 139 -0.57 -12.32 7.53
CA LYS A 139 -1.76 -11.61 7.10
C LYS A 139 -1.51 -10.11 7.28
N ARG A 140 -1.22 -9.42 6.18
CA ARG A 140 -1.00 -7.97 6.20
C ARG A 140 -2.34 -7.25 6.31
N ILE A 141 -2.50 -6.43 7.35
CA ILE A 141 -3.68 -5.61 7.59
C ILE A 141 -3.33 -4.13 7.33
N ALA A 142 -2.42 -3.56 8.11
CA ALA A 142 -2.00 -2.16 7.97
C ALA A 142 -1.27 -1.89 6.64
N LEU A 143 -0.49 -2.86 6.15
CA LEU A 143 0.27 -2.76 4.90
C LEU A 143 -0.41 -3.47 3.71
N LYS A 144 -1.73 -3.67 3.75
CA LYS A 144 -2.47 -4.42 2.73
C LYS A 144 -2.34 -3.83 1.31
N ASN A 145 -2.25 -2.51 1.23
CA ASN A 145 -2.16 -1.77 -0.03
C ASN A 145 -0.71 -1.59 -0.52
N CYS A 146 0.29 -1.75 0.37
CA CYS A 146 1.71 -1.68 0.01
C CYS A 146 2.08 -2.83 -0.94
N GLY A 147 2.67 -2.49 -2.07
CA GLY A 147 2.94 -3.46 -3.13
C GLY A 147 1.76 -3.68 -4.08
N VAL A 148 0.68 -2.91 -3.95
CA VAL A 148 -0.51 -2.99 -4.81
C VAL A 148 -0.83 -1.66 -5.46
N ILE A 149 -0.95 -0.59 -4.63
CA ILE A 149 -1.29 0.75 -5.12
C ILE A 149 -0.06 1.63 -5.34
N ASN A 150 -0.24 2.66 -6.18
CA ASN A 150 0.64 3.82 -6.19
C ASN A 150 0.20 4.77 -5.06
N PRO A 151 1.02 4.99 -4.01
CA PRO A 151 0.66 5.82 -2.86
C PRO A 151 0.43 7.30 -3.21
N GLU A 152 0.96 7.77 -4.35
CA GLU A 152 0.78 9.13 -4.84
C GLU A 152 -0.52 9.32 -5.66
N CYS A 153 -1.30 8.25 -5.84
CA CYS A 153 -2.53 8.28 -6.64
C CYS A 153 -3.75 7.97 -5.76
N ILE A 154 -4.47 9.02 -5.34
CA ILE A 154 -5.69 8.89 -4.53
C ILE A 154 -6.76 8.02 -5.20
N ASP A 155 -6.85 8.05 -6.54
CA ASP A 155 -7.84 7.27 -7.26
C ASP A 155 -7.58 5.75 -7.13
N GLU A 156 -6.31 5.35 -6.99
CA GLU A 156 -5.95 3.95 -6.72
C GLU A 156 -6.32 3.54 -5.28
N TYR A 157 -6.15 4.42 -4.29
CA TYR A 157 -6.63 4.17 -2.94
C TYR A 157 -8.15 4.02 -2.91
N ILE A 158 -8.89 4.90 -3.60
CA ILE A 158 -10.34 4.82 -3.74
C ILE A 158 -10.77 3.50 -4.40
N ALA A 159 -10.04 3.04 -5.42
CA ALA A 159 -10.32 1.78 -6.11
C ALA A 159 -10.26 0.56 -5.18
N PHE A 160 -9.38 0.58 -4.17
CA PHE A 160 -9.23 -0.47 -3.16
C PHE A 160 -10.03 -0.18 -1.87
N ASP A 161 -11.25 0.33 -2.04
CA ASP A 161 -12.22 0.65 -0.99
C ASP A 161 -11.81 1.79 -0.03
N GLY A 162 -10.84 2.61 -0.43
CA GLY A 162 -10.46 3.81 0.30
C GLY A 162 -11.62 4.78 0.47
N TYR A 163 -11.66 5.42 1.63
CA TYR A 163 -12.72 6.34 2.08
C TYR A 163 -14.14 5.74 2.20
N ARG A 164 -14.28 4.42 1.98
CA ARG A 164 -15.58 3.75 2.12
C ARG A 164 -16.01 3.64 3.59
N ALA A 165 -15.05 3.39 4.48
CA ALA A 165 -15.33 3.34 5.91
C ALA A 165 -15.73 4.72 6.43
N LEU A 166 -15.04 5.76 6.01
CA LEU A 166 -15.39 7.15 6.36
C LEU A 166 -16.78 7.51 5.84
N GLU A 167 -17.09 7.20 4.58
CA GLU A 167 -18.42 7.43 4.00
C GLU A 167 -19.51 6.77 4.85
N ARG A 168 -19.32 5.50 5.20
CA ARG A 168 -20.27 4.74 6.01
C ARG A 168 -20.48 5.37 7.38
N VAL A 169 -19.40 5.70 8.07
CA VAL A 169 -19.45 6.30 9.41
C VAL A 169 -20.20 7.63 9.39
N LEU A 170 -19.90 8.50 8.40
CA LEU A 170 -20.52 9.82 8.30
C LEU A 170 -22.02 9.78 7.93
N ARG A 171 -22.47 8.74 7.23
CA ARG A 171 -23.86 8.67 6.72
C ARG A 171 -24.77 7.80 7.54
N GLU A 172 -24.24 6.79 8.21
CA GLU A 172 -25.04 5.70 8.77
C GLU A 172 -24.92 5.58 10.29
N MET A 173 -24.01 6.35 10.94
CA MET A 173 -23.71 6.17 12.36
C MET A 173 -23.65 7.47 13.12
N ASP A 174 -24.04 7.42 14.37
CA ASP A 174 -23.75 8.46 15.35
C ASP A 174 -22.38 8.23 16.01
N PRO A 175 -21.68 9.30 16.46
CA PRO A 175 -20.39 9.18 17.11
C PRO A 175 -20.37 8.23 18.31
N GLU A 176 -21.42 8.21 19.11
CA GLU A 176 -21.57 7.34 20.30
C GLU A 176 -21.67 5.87 19.88
N GLU A 177 -22.54 5.56 18.93
CA GLU A 177 -22.70 4.21 18.37
C GLU A 177 -21.37 3.71 17.79
N PHE A 178 -20.68 4.57 17.05
CA PHE A 178 -19.40 4.20 16.46
C PHE A 178 -18.32 3.93 17.53
N ILE A 179 -18.26 4.74 18.62
CA ILE A 179 -17.35 4.48 19.74
C ILE A 179 -17.65 3.11 20.39
N GLU A 180 -18.94 2.74 20.56
CA GLU A 180 -19.31 1.43 21.09
C GLU A 180 -18.86 0.29 20.16
N ILE A 181 -18.97 0.44 18.84
CA ILE A 181 -18.45 -0.53 17.88
C ILE A 181 -16.94 -0.73 18.07
N ILE A 182 -16.17 0.37 18.22
CA ILE A 182 -14.72 0.31 18.44
C ILE A 182 -14.39 -0.34 19.81
N LYS A 183 -15.16 -0.07 20.87
CA LYS A 183 -14.99 -0.71 22.18
C LYS A 183 -15.21 -2.23 22.05
N ASN A 184 -16.31 -2.62 21.41
CA ASN A 184 -16.69 -4.03 21.24
C ASN A 184 -15.73 -4.79 20.32
N SER A 185 -15.05 -4.11 19.38
CA SER A 185 -14.02 -4.71 18.53
C SER A 185 -12.76 -5.14 19.28
N GLY A 186 -12.56 -4.64 20.49
CA GLY A 186 -11.36 -4.89 21.29
C GLY A 186 -10.09 -4.24 20.74
N LEU A 187 -10.21 -3.29 19.78
CA LEU A 187 -9.06 -2.58 19.22
C LEU A 187 -8.27 -1.85 20.31
N ARG A 188 -6.95 -2.02 20.29
CA ARG A 188 -6.02 -1.42 21.24
C ARG A 188 -4.94 -0.61 20.52
N GLY A 189 -4.41 0.39 21.23
CA GLY A 189 -3.25 1.15 20.79
C GLY A 189 -2.02 0.27 20.54
N ARG A 190 -1.20 0.66 19.57
CA ARG A 190 0.01 -0.06 19.15
C ARG A 190 1.30 0.66 19.57
N GLY A 191 1.21 1.74 20.33
CA GLY A 191 2.36 2.49 20.86
C GLY A 191 2.95 1.92 22.16
N GLY A 192 2.79 0.62 22.44
CA GLY A 192 3.37 -0.08 23.59
C GLY A 192 2.42 -0.28 24.77
N ALA A 193 1.60 0.70 25.15
CA ALA A 193 0.73 0.61 26.32
C ALA A 193 -0.52 -0.27 26.09
N GLY A 194 -0.93 -0.53 24.85
CA GLY A 194 -2.09 -1.35 24.53
C GLY A 194 -3.42 -0.81 25.07
N PHE A 195 -3.53 0.50 25.28
CA PHE A 195 -4.75 1.11 25.82
C PHE A 195 -5.94 0.89 24.87
N PRO A 196 -7.16 0.54 25.37
CA PRO A 196 -8.33 0.31 24.53
C PRO A 196 -8.72 1.56 23.74
N THR A 197 -8.72 1.48 22.42
CA THR A 197 -8.94 2.62 21.52
C THR A 197 -10.34 3.24 21.73
N GLY A 198 -11.38 2.43 21.77
CA GLY A 198 -12.74 2.92 21.98
C GLY A 198 -12.92 3.61 23.33
N LYS A 199 -12.26 3.11 24.41
CA LYS A 199 -12.27 3.78 25.72
C LYS A 199 -11.56 5.14 25.69
N LYS A 200 -10.44 5.23 24.96
CA LYS A 200 -9.74 6.50 24.76
C LYS A 200 -10.62 7.52 24.05
N TRP A 201 -11.33 7.10 23.01
CA TRP A 201 -12.22 7.97 22.25
C TRP A 201 -13.44 8.40 23.06
N GLU A 202 -14.06 7.48 23.84
CA GLU A 202 -15.14 7.80 24.78
C GLU A 202 -14.72 8.88 25.78
N LEU A 203 -13.57 8.70 26.45
CA LEU A 203 -13.03 9.68 27.38
C LEU A 203 -12.77 11.03 26.70
N THR A 204 -12.15 11.02 25.51
CA THR A 204 -11.87 12.27 24.78
C THR A 204 -13.17 12.98 24.39
N LYS A 205 -14.19 12.23 23.97
CA LYS A 205 -15.50 12.78 23.61
C LYS A 205 -16.19 13.42 24.79
N SER A 206 -16.12 12.82 25.98
CA SER A 206 -16.79 13.31 27.18
C SER A 206 -16.23 14.61 27.74
N TYR A 207 -15.01 14.99 27.40
CA TYR A 207 -14.46 16.30 27.81
C TYR A 207 -15.08 17.43 27.01
N GLU A 208 -15.56 18.47 27.72
CA GLU A 208 -15.99 19.71 27.10
C GLU A 208 -14.77 20.56 26.75
N SER A 209 -14.69 21.03 25.50
CA SER A 209 -13.63 21.90 25.01
C SER A 209 -14.05 22.57 23.73
N ASP A 210 -13.65 23.82 23.56
CA ASP A 210 -13.92 24.62 22.34
C ASP A 210 -13.24 24.01 21.10
N GLN A 211 -12.11 23.32 21.30
CA GLN A 211 -11.35 22.70 20.24
C GLN A 211 -10.77 21.35 20.66
N LYS A 212 -11.05 20.33 19.89
CA LYS A 212 -10.41 19.01 20.00
C LYS A 212 -9.53 18.73 18.80
N TYR A 213 -8.54 17.88 19.00
CA TYR A 213 -7.54 17.55 17.99
C TYR A 213 -7.35 16.04 17.86
N VAL A 214 -7.04 15.58 16.64
CA VAL A 214 -6.51 14.26 16.39
C VAL A 214 -5.01 14.40 16.08
N VAL A 215 -4.18 13.70 16.82
CA VAL A 215 -2.72 13.68 16.58
C VAL A 215 -2.29 12.26 16.23
N CYS A 216 -1.72 12.12 15.04
CA CYS A 216 -1.03 10.91 14.62
C CYS A 216 0.44 11.05 15.04
N ASN A 217 0.83 10.35 16.09
CA ASN A 217 2.24 10.23 16.43
C ASN A 217 2.87 9.19 15.51
N ALA A 218 3.66 9.65 14.56
CA ALA A 218 4.41 8.85 13.61
C ALA A 218 5.94 8.97 13.83
N ASP A 219 6.35 9.38 15.03
CA ASP A 219 7.75 9.37 15.43
C ASP A 219 8.20 7.91 15.64
N GLU A 220 9.09 7.43 14.78
CA GLU A 220 9.64 6.08 14.78
C GLU A 220 11.13 6.17 15.16
N GLY A 221 11.37 6.43 16.45
CA GLY A 221 12.69 6.76 16.98
C GLY A 221 13.71 5.59 17.02
N ASP A 222 13.26 4.34 16.86
CA ASP A 222 14.15 3.18 16.89
C ASP A 222 14.97 3.08 15.58
N PRO A 223 16.30 3.09 15.63
CA PRO A 223 17.13 2.90 14.45
C PRO A 223 16.85 1.56 13.77
N GLY A 224 16.50 1.60 12.48
CA GLY A 224 16.15 0.41 11.69
C GLY A 224 14.69 -0.03 11.78
N ALA A 225 13.84 0.64 12.56
CA ALA A 225 12.41 0.52 12.51
C ALA A 225 11.87 1.35 11.32
N PHE A 226 11.00 0.76 10.49
CA PHE A 226 10.45 1.41 9.30
C PHE A 226 8.96 1.06 9.10
N MET A 227 8.23 0.66 10.15
CA MET A 227 6.84 0.25 10.03
C MET A 227 5.92 1.46 9.83
N ASP A 228 6.02 2.48 10.67
CA ASP A 228 5.19 3.69 10.59
C ASP A 228 5.52 4.46 9.31
N ARG A 229 6.80 4.58 8.99
CA ARG A 229 7.27 5.13 7.74
C ARG A 229 6.71 4.38 6.52
N SER A 230 6.72 3.04 6.55
CA SER A 230 6.18 2.22 5.46
C SER A 230 4.68 2.43 5.24
N ILE A 231 3.91 2.67 6.31
CA ILE A 231 2.49 2.99 6.21
C ILE A 231 2.30 4.37 5.61
N LEU A 232 2.99 5.38 6.13
CA LEU A 232 2.87 6.77 5.68
C LEU A 232 3.32 6.96 4.23
N GLU A 233 4.41 6.33 3.82
CA GLU A 233 4.93 6.42 2.46
C GLU A 233 4.18 5.49 1.47
N GLY A 234 3.65 4.36 1.96
CA GLY A 234 3.05 3.34 1.09
C GLY A 234 1.52 3.37 1.00
N ASP A 235 0.85 3.96 1.99
CA ASP A 235 -0.61 4.10 2.05
C ASP A 235 -1.04 5.29 2.92
N PRO A 236 -0.64 6.54 2.57
CA PRO A 236 -0.90 7.73 3.39
C PRO A 236 -2.40 7.98 3.59
N HIS A 237 -3.22 7.63 2.61
CA HIS A 237 -4.65 7.86 2.66
C HIS A 237 -5.37 7.00 3.71
N SER A 238 -4.84 5.82 4.06
CA SER A 238 -5.40 5.00 5.14
C SER A 238 -5.24 5.68 6.50
N VAL A 239 -4.11 6.38 6.72
CA VAL A 239 -3.88 7.18 7.94
C VAL A 239 -4.82 8.38 7.98
N LEU A 240 -4.94 9.12 6.86
CA LEU A 240 -5.85 10.28 6.77
C LEU A 240 -7.31 9.87 6.98
N GLU A 241 -7.76 8.78 6.38
CA GLU A 241 -9.12 8.24 6.58
C GLU A 241 -9.36 7.89 8.05
N ALA A 242 -8.41 7.19 8.70
CA ALA A 242 -8.51 6.83 10.11
C ALA A 242 -8.54 8.07 11.02
N MET A 243 -7.76 9.11 10.71
CA MET A 243 -7.77 10.37 11.46
C MET A 243 -9.11 11.11 11.30
N MET A 244 -9.70 11.13 10.11
CA MET A 244 -11.02 11.74 9.87
C MET A 244 -12.11 10.97 10.62
N ILE A 245 -12.09 9.65 10.62
CA ILE A 245 -13.02 8.81 11.38
C ILE A 245 -12.87 9.06 12.89
N ALA A 246 -11.64 9.14 13.40
CA ALA A 246 -11.38 9.47 14.80
C ALA A 246 -11.88 10.87 15.15
N GLY A 247 -11.66 11.85 14.26
CA GLY A 247 -12.15 13.21 14.40
C GLY A 247 -13.68 13.27 14.53
N PHE A 248 -14.39 12.55 13.67
CA PHE A 248 -15.84 12.43 13.76
C PHE A 248 -16.27 11.84 15.11
N ALA A 249 -15.65 10.75 15.54
CA ALA A 249 -16.00 10.04 16.77
C ALA A 249 -15.85 10.93 18.02
N ILE A 250 -14.77 11.72 18.11
CA ILE A 250 -14.47 12.55 19.32
C ILE A 250 -14.93 14.00 19.21
N GLY A 251 -15.44 14.43 18.04
CA GLY A 251 -15.84 15.81 17.79
C GLY A 251 -14.66 16.75 17.50
N ALA A 252 -13.56 16.23 16.90
CA ALA A 252 -12.42 17.04 16.47
C ALA A 252 -12.53 17.40 14.99
N ASN A 253 -12.10 18.61 14.63
CA ASN A 253 -12.06 19.10 13.25
C ASN A 253 -10.64 19.51 12.79
N LYS A 254 -9.63 19.28 13.62
CA LYS A 254 -8.22 19.50 13.30
C LYS A 254 -7.39 18.26 13.60
N GLY A 255 -6.48 17.95 12.67
CA GLY A 255 -5.53 16.85 12.80
C GLY A 255 -4.11 17.29 12.51
N TYR A 256 -3.15 16.60 13.13
CA TYR A 256 -1.70 16.78 12.92
C TYR A 256 -1.05 15.41 12.78
N ILE A 257 -0.02 15.33 11.93
CA ILE A 257 0.88 14.17 11.77
C ILE A 257 2.29 14.62 12.11
#